data_48c0cda9adfcd61230e8ddb61f63eb6a
#
_entry.id   48c0cda9adfcd61230e8ddb61f63eb6a
#
_cell.length_a   1.000
_cell.length_b   1.000
_cell.length_c   1.000
_cell.angle_alpha   90.00
_cell.angle_beta   90.00
_cell.angle_gamma   90.00
#
_symmetry.space_group_name_H-M   'P 1'
#
loop_
_entity.id
_entity.type
_entity.pdbx_description
1 polymer ?
#
loop_
_entity_poly.entity_id
_entity_poly.type
_entity_poly.pdbx_seq_one_letter_code
_entity_poly.pdbx_strand_id
1 'polypeptide(L)'
;MRRGTMKTARKLVIGVFLTIIVIAISTCGIESDKAKAVNSVSTTDPIDLSGVNWTELARFMYGRCGEYHDLAISVGWTEQQWSKLSFVMYRESRCNTMSFNRTDPNGGSRGLIQINGYWCKKNKYNPTGWLQAQGILNTCEDLFIPEVNLRAGLAMWNYSQQRNGCGWRPWATKCK
;
A
#
# COMPACT_ATOMS: atom_id res chain seq x y z
N MET A 1 29.13 -13.41 7.02
CA MET A 1 28.31 -12.19 7.13
C MET A 1 28.60 -11.27 5.95
N ARG A 2 27.74 -11.24 4.95
CA ARG A 2 27.86 -10.31 3.78
C ARG A 2 26.65 -9.40 3.76
N ARG A 3 26.87 -8.12 4.04
CA ARG A 3 25.87 -7.06 3.82
C ARG A 3 25.81 -6.77 2.31
N GLY A 4 24.82 -7.32 1.62
CA GLY A 4 24.56 -7.09 0.21
C GLY A 4 23.64 -5.89 0.03
N THR A 5 24.11 -4.98 -0.74
CA THR A 5 23.72 -3.62 -1.08
C THR A 5 22.32 -3.51 -1.69
N MET A 6 21.38 -2.92 -0.94
CA MET A 6 20.05 -2.48 -1.41
C MET A 6 20.07 -1.22 -2.32
N LYS A 7 21.24 -0.80 -2.80
CA LYS A 7 21.36 0.44 -3.61
C LYS A 7 21.07 0.25 -5.10
N THR A 8 21.06 -0.99 -5.60
CA THR A 8 20.96 -1.25 -7.06
C THR A 8 19.50 -1.30 -7.56
N ALA A 9 18.56 -1.71 -6.73
CA ALA A 9 17.15 -1.84 -7.14
C ALA A 9 16.45 -0.48 -7.38
N ARG A 10 16.77 0.54 -6.57
CA ARG A 10 16.16 1.88 -6.73
C ARG A 10 16.50 2.57 -8.06
N LYS A 11 17.72 2.38 -8.57
CA LYS A 11 18.13 3.02 -9.84
C LYS A 11 17.48 2.38 -11.07
N LEU A 12 17.19 1.09 -11.02
CA LEU A 12 16.56 0.37 -12.14
C LEU A 12 15.07 0.73 -12.31
N VAL A 13 14.34 0.89 -11.19
CA VAL A 13 12.91 1.27 -11.22
C VAL A 13 12.72 2.66 -11.80
N ILE A 14 13.56 3.64 -11.42
CA ILE A 14 13.49 5.01 -11.95
C ILE A 14 13.76 5.05 -13.46
N GLY A 15 14.69 4.23 -13.95
CA GLY A 15 15.02 4.19 -15.38
C GLY A 15 13.89 3.66 -16.26
N VAL A 16 13.13 2.67 -15.79
CA VAL A 16 12.01 2.08 -16.52
C VAL A 16 10.80 3.03 -16.57
N PHE A 17 10.53 3.77 -15.49
CA PHE A 17 9.41 4.71 -15.44
C PHE A 17 9.61 5.92 -16.37
N LEU A 18 10.86 6.42 -16.50
CA LEU A 18 11.16 7.54 -17.41
C LEU A 18 10.96 7.16 -18.89
N THR A 19 11.26 5.93 -19.28
CA THR A 19 11.03 5.46 -20.66
C THR A 19 9.55 5.33 -21.00
N ILE A 20 8.69 4.91 -20.07
CA ILE A 20 7.25 4.76 -20.30
C ILE A 20 6.56 6.13 -20.44
N ILE A 21 6.96 7.14 -19.65
CA ILE A 21 6.40 8.50 -19.74
C ILE A 21 6.72 9.14 -21.09
N VAL A 22 7.93 8.95 -21.61
CA VAL A 22 8.34 9.49 -22.91
C VAL A 22 7.57 8.84 -24.08
N ILE A 23 7.29 7.53 -24.02
CA ILE A 23 6.54 6.82 -25.06
C ILE A 23 5.05 7.22 -25.09
N ALA A 24 4.44 7.48 -23.93
CA ALA A 24 3.02 7.86 -23.84
C ALA A 24 2.76 9.27 -24.43
N ILE A 25 3.75 10.16 -24.45
CA ILE A 25 3.63 11.51 -25.03
C ILE A 25 3.76 11.48 -26.58
N SER A 26 4.41 10.46 -27.14
CA SER A 26 4.66 10.36 -28.60
C SER A 26 3.47 9.83 -29.42
N THR A 27 2.40 9.35 -28.79
CA THR A 27 1.26 8.72 -29.52
C THR A 27 -0.02 9.57 -29.58
N CYS A 28 -0.05 10.77 -28.98
CA CYS A 28 -1.17 11.66 -29.08
C CYS A 28 -0.93 12.63 -30.26
N GLY A 29 -1.41 12.29 -31.45
CA GLY A 29 -1.37 13.12 -32.66
C GLY A 29 -2.22 14.37 -32.47
N ILE A 30 -1.55 15.52 -32.44
CA ILE A 30 -2.18 16.83 -32.63
C ILE A 30 -1.65 17.40 -33.93
N GLU A 31 -2.56 17.68 -34.83
CA GLU A 31 -2.35 18.28 -36.15
C GLU A 31 -1.63 19.63 -36.03
N SER A 32 -0.79 19.84 -37.01
CA SER A 32 0.05 20.99 -37.33
C SER A 32 -0.65 22.36 -37.20
N ASP A 33 -0.04 23.29 -36.42
CA ASP A 33 0.41 24.55 -37.01
C ASP A 33 1.39 25.29 -36.05
N LYS A 34 2.54 25.72 -36.67
CA LYS A 34 3.61 26.52 -36.10
C LYS A 34 4.62 25.79 -35.20
N ALA A 35 5.53 25.09 -35.84
CA ALA A 35 6.83 24.72 -35.24
C ALA A 35 7.59 25.97 -34.76
N LYS A 36 7.43 26.37 -33.52
CA LYS A 36 8.46 27.08 -32.76
C LYS A 36 9.43 26.02 -32.26
N ALA A 37 10.70 26.23 -32.56
CA ALA A 37 11.82 25.39 -32.20
C ALA A 37 11.65 24.89 -30.75
N VAL A 38 11.39 23.60 -30.60
CA VAL A 38 11.54 22.93 -29.31
C VAL A 38 13.06 22.86 -29.11
N ASN A 39 13.60 23.74 -28.25
CA ASN A 39 14.95 23.61 -27.79
C ASN A 39 15.18 22.19 -27.33
N SER A 40 16.16 21.52 -27.92
CA SER A 40 16.64 20.21 -27.52
C SER A 40 16.95 20.25 -26.03
N VAL A 41 16.09 19.65 -25.23
CA VAL A 41 16.37 19.47 -23.81
C VAL A 41 17.58 18.57 -23.71
N SER A 42 18.71 19.13 -23.30
CA SER A 42 19.91 18.37 -22.99
C SER A 42 19.57 17.36 -21.88
N THR A 43 19.68 16.07 -22.17
CA THR A 43 19.34 14.96 -21.27
C THR A 43 20.36 14.78 -20.14
N THR A 44 21.24 15.77 -19.88
CA THR A 44 22.32 15.70 -18.90
C THR A 44 22.02 16.42 -17.59
N ASP A 45 21.00 17.27 -17.55
CA ASP A 45 20.64 17.95 -16.30
C ASP A 45 19.75 17.03 -15.44
N PRO A 46 20.02 16.92 -14.12
CA PRO A 46 19.15 16.16 -13.23
C PRO A 46 17.75 16.79 -13.21
N ILE A 47 16.73 15.96 -13.43
CA ILE A 47 15.34 16.41 -13.37
C ILE A 47 15.07 16.90 -11.95
N ASP A 48 14.68 18.17 -11.81
CA ASP A 48 14.25 18.71 -10.53
C ASP A 48 12.85 18.18 -10.19
N LEU A 49 12.78 17.33 -9.17
CA LEU A 49 11.57 16.72 -8.66
C LEU A 49 11.10 17.36 -7.34
N SER A 50 11.69 18.48 -6.93
CA SER A 50 11.39 19.15 -5.64
C SER A 50 9.94 19.63 -5.53
N GLY A 51 9.28 19.93 -6.63
CA GLY A 51 7.87 20.35 -6.70
C GLY A 51 6.86 19.21 -6.86
N VAL A 52 7.29 17.96 -6.94
CA VAL A 52 6.38 16.83 -7.16
C VAL A 52 5.60 16.47 -5.91
N ASN A 53 4.28 16.49 -5.99
CA ASN A 53 3.42 15.93 -4.95
C ASN A 53 3.36 14.40 -5.09
N TRP A 54 4.26 13.71 -4.41
CA TRP A 54 4.40 12.25 -4.48
C TRP A 54 3.13 11.50 -4.05
N THR A 55 2.37 12.04 -3.10
CA THR A 55 1.10 11.43 -2.67
C THR A 55 0.07 11.47 -3.78
N GLU A 56 -0.05 12.60 -4.47
CA GLU A 56 -0.98 12.75 -5.59
C GLU A 56 -0.58 11.88 -6.78
N LEU A 57 0.70 11.85 -7.10
CA LEU A 57 1.24 10.97 -8.14
C LEU A 57 0.98 9.49 -7.82
N ALA A 58 1.20 9.06 -6.58
CA ALA A 58 0.92 7.69 -6.16
C ALA A 58 -0.58 7.34 -6.27
N ARG A 59 -1.47 8.27 -5.91
CA ARG A 59 -2.92 8.09 -6.09
C ARG A 59 -3.32 8.02 -7.57
N PHE A 60 -2.68 8.79 -8.41
CA PHE A 60 -2.88 8.72 -9.86
C PHE A 60 -2.44 7.36 -10.43
N MET A 61 -1.26 6.87 -10.03
CA MET A 61 -0.68 5.63 -10.56
C MET A 61 -1.34 4.37 -9.98
N TYR A 62 -1.59 4.36 -8.68
CA TYR A 62 -2.00 3.16 -7.94
C TYR A 62 -3.44 3.22 -7.42
N GLY A 63 -4.19 4.30 -7.71
CA GLY A 63 -5.57 4.46 -7.30
C GLY A 63 -5.73 4.92 -5.86
N ARG A 64 -6.88 4.60 -5.26
CA ARG A 64 -7.21 4.99 -3.89
C ARG A 64 -6.16 4.47 -2.92
N CYS A 65 -5.76 5.28 -1.93
CA CYS A 65 -4.71 4.95 -0.97
C CYS A 65 -3.36 4.57 -1.64
N GLY A 66 -3.08 5.07 -2.86
CA GLY A 66 -1.87 4.75 -3.63
C GLY A 66 -0.58 5.07 -2.87
N GLU A 67 -0.61 6.02 -1.95
CA GLU A 67 0.49 6.38 -1.06
C GLU A 67 1.00 5.21 -0.19
N TYR A 68 0.19 4.16 -0.03
CA TYR A 68 0.56 2.95 0.71
C TYR A 68 0.95 1.77 -0.18
N HIS A 69 0.99 1.95 -1.51
CA HIS A 69 1.27 0.85 -2.45
C HIS A 69 2.62 0.19 -2.15
N ASP A 70 3.71 0.97 -2.19
CA ASP A 70 5.06 0.43 -2.02
C ASP A 70 5.27 -0.16 -0.62
N LEU A 71 4.64 0.43 0.40
CA LEU A 71 4.65 -0.11 1.75
C LEU A 71 3.92 -1.46 1.81
N ALA A 72 2.77 -1.58 1.16
CA ALA A 72 2.02 -2.84 1.11
C ALA A 72 2.84 -3.95 0.42
N ILE A 73 3.46 -3.64 -0.73
CA ILE A 73 4.33 -4.60 -1.43
C ILE A 73 5.53 -4.99 -0.56
N SER A 74 6.15 -4.02 0.13
CA SER A 74 7.32 -4.29 0.98
C SER A 74 7.03 -5.22 2.17
N VAL A 75 5.79 -5.21 2.68
CA VAL A 75 5.37 -6.12 3.77
C VAL A 75 4.81 -7.45 3.27
N GLY A 76 4.75 -7.66 1.95
CA GLY A 76 4.46 -8.95 1.34
C GLY A 76 3.10 -9.09 0.65
N TRP A 77 2.30 -8.02 0.54
CA TRP A 77 1.15 -8.01 -0.36
C TRP A 77 1.61 -8.09 -1.81
N THR A 78 0.80 -8.68 -2.70
CA THR A 78 1.12 -8.81 -4.12
C THR A 78 0.40 -7.76 -4.96
N GLU A 79 0.91 -7.50 -6.17
CA GLU A 79 0.25 -6.63 -7.14
C GLU A 79 -1.18 -7.09 -7.46
N GLN A 80 -1.41 -8.41 -7.53
CA GLN A 80 -2.73 -8.97 -7.77
C GLN A 80 -3.72 -8.69 -6.63
N GLN A 81 -3.21 -8.53 -5.41
CA GLN A 81 -4.02 -8.21 -4.23
C GLN A 81 -4.24 -6.70 -4.07
N TRP A 82 -3.37 -5.87 -4.68
CA TRP A 82 -3.33 -4.43 -4.44
C TRP A 82 -4.66 -3.72 -4.70
N SER A 83 -5.28 -3.93 -5.85
CA SER A 83 -6.55 -3.26 -6.19
C SER A 83 -7.63 -3.49 -5.13
N LYS A 84 -7.70 -4.72 -4.61
CA LYS A 84 -8.68 -5.07 -3.58
C LYS A 84 -8.28 -4.54 -2.19
N LEU A 85 -6.99 -4.57 -1.86
CA LEU A 85 -6.46 -3.98 -0.63
C LEU A 85 -6.69 -2.47 -0.58
N SER A 86 -6.38 -1.77 -1.65
CA SER A 86 -6.63 -0.33 -1.82
C SER A 86 -8.13 0.02 -1.63
N PHE A 87 -9.01 -0.78 -2.22
CA PHE A 87 -10.46 -0.64 -2.01
C PHE A 87 -10.86 -0.85 -0.55
N VAL A 88 -10.31 -1.88 0.12
CA VAL A 88 -10.57 -2.15 1.55
C VAL A 88 -10.10 -0.99 2.41
N MET A 89 -8.86 -0.51 2.24
CA MET A 89 -8.33 0.65 2.98
C MET A 89 -9.24 1.87 2.83
N TYR A 90 -9.65 2.17 1.60
CA TYR A 90 -10.52 3.33 1.36
C TYR A 90 -11.90 3.17 2.00
N ARG A 91 -12.51 1.98 1.91
CA ARG A 91 -13.81 1.69 2.52
C ARG A 91 -13.76 1.77 4.04
N GLU A 92 -12.74 1.20 4.65
CA GLU A 92 -12.61 1.05 6.10
C GLU A 92 -12.18 2.34 6.81
N SER A 93 -11.22 3.07 6.26
CA SER A 93 -10.62 4.22 6.95
C SER A 93 -10.52 5.50 6.11
N ARG A 94 -10.86 5.48 4.82
CA ARG A 94 -10.54 6.57 3.88
C ARG A 94 -9.03 6.85 3.81
N CYS A 95 -8.21 5.80 3.89
CA CYS A 95 -6.74 5.87 3.90
C CYS A 95 -6.16 6.57 5.15
N ASN A 96 -6.94 6.70 6.21
CA ASN A 96 -6.50 7.34 7.46
C ASN A 96 -5.92 6.29 8.43
N THR A 97 -4.63 6.40 8.72
CA THR A 97 -3.92 5.50 9.64
C THR A 97 -4.42 5.61 11.07
N MET A 98 -4.90 6.79 11.48
CA MET A 98 -5.40 7.06 12.83
C MET A 98 -6.89 6.78 12.99
N SER A 99 -7.53 6.16 12.00
CA SER A 99 -8.94 5.82 12.06
C SER A 99 -9.21 4.83 13.20
N PHE A 100 -10.18 5.17 14.06
CA PHE A 100 -10.58 4.34 15.20
C PHE A 100 -12.09 4.28 15.35
N ASN A 101 -12.69 3.15 15.03
CA ASN A 101 -14.10 2.88 15.30
C ASN A 101 -14.24 2.28 16.71
N ARG A 102 -14.54 3.14 17.69
CA ARG A 102 -14.69 2.75 19.11
C ARG A 102 -15.94 1.91 19.40
N THR A 103 -16.95 2.00 18.54
CA THR A 103 -18.23 1.32 18.71
C THR A 103 -18.21 -0.14 18.31
N ASP A 104 -17.20 -0.56 17.53
CA ASP A 104 -17.01 -1.96 17.20
C ASP A 104 -16.74 -2.79 18.47
N PRO A 105 -17.29 -4.02 18.54
CA PRO A 105 -17.06 -4.91 19.68
C PRO A 105 -15.56 -5.23 19.85
N ASN A 106 -15.21 -5.85 20.98
CA ASN A 106 -13.85 -6.26 21.34
C ASN A 106 -12.86 -5.10 21.49
N GLY A 107 -13.37 -3.89 21.75
CA GLY A 107 -12.55 -2.70 21.97
C GLY A 107 -12.16 -1.94 20.72
N GLY A 108 -13.01 -2.01 19.70
CA GLY A 108 -12.94 -1.19 18.51
C GLY A 108 -12.06 -1.75 17.39
N SER A 109 -12.07 -1.05 16.25
CA SER A 109 -11.26 -1.36 15.07
C SER A 109 -10.31 -0.20 14.75
N ARG A 110 -9.08 -0.50 14.29
CA ARG A 110 -7.98 0.47 14.22
C ARG A 110 -7.26 0.44 12.89
N GLY A 111 -6.82 1.63 12.47
CA GLY A 111 -5.88 1.84 11.38
C GLY A 111 -6.46 1.70 9.98
N LEU A 112 -5.58 1.55 9.00
CA LEU A 112 -5.91 1.59 7.57
C LEU A 112 -7.02 0.62 7.14
N ILE A 113 -6.96 -0.62 7.59
CA ILE A 113 -7.92 -1.67 7.23
C ILE A 113 -8.83 -2.07 8.38
N GLN A 114 -8.96 -1.21 9.39
CA GLN A 114 -9.86 -1.36 10.54
C GLN A 114 -9.79 -2.74 11.19
N ILE A 115 -8.61 -3.08 11.69
CA ILE A 115 -8.40 -4.36 12.39
C ILE A 115 -9.09 -4.31 13.75
N ASN A 116 -10.04 -5.25 13.97
CA ASN A 116 -10.79 -5.34 15.21
C ASN A 116 -9.92 -5.82 16.37
N GLY A 117 -10.20 -5.29 17.57
CA GLY A 117 -9.49 -5.64 18.79
C GLY A 117 -9.55 -7.13 19.17
N TYR A 118 -10.46 -7.90 18.60
CA TYR A 118 -10.49 -9.36 18.74
C TYR A 118 -9.14 -10.02 18.40
N TRP A 119 -8.43 -9.48 17.40
CA TRP A 119 -7.16 -10.03 16.91
C TRP A 119 -5.95 -9.66 17.78
N CYS A 120 -6.04 -8.57 18.54
CA CYS A 120 -4.92 -8.05 19.35
C CYS A 120 -5.18 -8.05 20.86
N LYS A 121 -6.37 -8.46 21.32
CA LYS A 121 -6.68 -8.56 22.74
C LYS A 121 -6.65 -9.99 23.23
N LYS A 122 -6.35 -10.16 24.51
CA LYS A 122 -6.47 -11.43 25.22
C LYS A 122 -7.90 -11.94 25.13
N ASN A 123 -8.04 -13.20 24.84
CA ASN A 123 -9.32 -13.91 24.90
C ASN A 123 -9.08 -15.37 25.33
N LYS A 124 -10.16 -16.13 25.50
CA LYS A 124 -10.06 -17.52 25.97
C LYS A 124 -9.24 -18.45 25.06
N TYR A 125 -9.10 -18.11 23.78
CA TYR A 125 -8.35 -18.89 22.78
C TYR A 125 -6.92 -18.38 22.57
N ASN A 126 -6.67 -17.11 22.90
CA ASN A 126 -5.40 -16.43 22.69
C ASN A 126 -5.06 -15.58 23.93
N PRO A 127 -4.36 -16.17 24.93
CA PRO A 127 -4.07 -15.51 26.20
C PRO A 127 -3.23 -14.23 26.07
N THR A 128 -2.48 -14.07 24.99
CA THR A 128 -1.66 -12.87 24.71
C THR A 128 -2.27 -11.97 23.63
N GLY A 129 -3.27 -12.45 22.89
CA GLY A 129 -3.73 -11.88 21.61
C GLY A 129 -3.11 -12.61 20.42
N TRP A 130 -3.89 -12.83 19.37
CA TRP A 130 -3.42 -13.62 18.23
C TRP A 130 -2.28 -12.93 17.46
N LEU A 131 -2.38 -11.63 17.20
CA LEU A 131 -1.34 -10.87 16.48
C LEU A 131 -0.04 -10.76 17.28
N GLN A 132 -0.12 -10.65 18.62
CA GLN A 132 1.04 -10.70 19.49
C GLN A 132 1.72 -12.08 19.44
N ALA A 133 0.92 -13.14 19.47
CA ALA A 133 1.44 -14.51 19.36
C ALA A 133 2.13 -14.78 18.01
N GLN A 134 1.78 -14.02 16.96
CA GLN A 134 2.46 -14.04 15.67
C GLN A 134 3.69 -13.12 15.62
N GLY A 135 4.01 -12.40 16.68
CA GLY A 135 5.12 -11.45 16.71
C GLY A 135 4.95 -10.22 15.82
N ILE A 136 3.71 -9.87 15.48
CA ILE A 136 3.42 -8.78 14.53
C ILE A 136 3.35 -7.43 15.24
N LEU A 137 2.83 -7.41 16.46
CA LEU A 137 2.68 -6.20 17.28
C LEU A 137 2.82 -6.54 18.76
N ASN A 138 3.01 -5.53 19.59
CA ASN A 138 3.07 -5.67 21.05
C ASN A 138 1.74 -5.27 21.69
N THR A 139 1.12 -4.19 21.22
CA THR A 139 -0.14 -3.64 21.72
C THR A 139 -1.13 -3.42 20.58
N CYS A 140 -2.42 -3.30 20.88
CA CYS A 140 -3.41 -2.97 19.84
C CYS A 140 -3.20 -1.57 19.23
N GLU A 141 -2.54 -0.68 19.94
CA GLU A 141 -2.24 0.69 19.50
C GLU A 141 -1.21 0.70 18.37
N ASP A 142 -0.35 -0.33 18.26
CA ASP A 142 0.60 -0.48 17.16
C ASP A 142 -0.11 -0.59 15.79
N LEU A 143 -1.40 -0.93 15.78
CA LEU A 143 -2.23 -0.94 14.56
C LEU A 143 -2.47 0.44 13.94
N PHE A 144 -2.11 1.54 14.61
CA PHE A 144 -2.10 2.87 14.00
C PHE A 144 -0.84 3.12 13.16
N ILE A 145 0.19 2.26 13.28
CA ILE A 145 1.39 2.30 12.45
C ILE A 145 1.06 1.60 11.12
N PRO A 146 1.17 2.29 9.95
CA PRO A 146 0.75 1.75 8.66
C PRO A 146 1.37 0.40 8.33
N GLU A 147 2.68 0.26 8.54
CA GLU A 147 3.42 -0.99 8.29
C GLU A 147 2.86 -2.14 9.13
N VAL A 148 2.66 -1.90 10.42
CA VAL A 148 2.13 -2.92 11.35
C VAL A 148 0.71 -3.31 10.97
N ASN A 149 -0.13 -2.32 10.60
CA ASN A 149 -1.50 -2.55 10.17
C ASN A 149 -1.58 -3.41 8.91
N LEU A 150 -0.77 -3.10 7.90
CA LEU A 150 -0.71 -3.85 6.64
C LEU A 150 -0.13 -5.27 6.84
N ARG A 151 0.88 -5.42 7.70
CA ARG A 151 1.45 -6.73 8.07
C ARG A 151 0.45 -7.59 8.82
N ALA A 152 -0.27 -7.00 9.77
CA ALA A 152 -1.34 -7.67 10.50
C ALA A 152 -2.48 -8.11 9.57
N GLY A 153 -2.86 -7.24 8.65
CA GLY A 153 -3.85 -7.56 7.61
C GLY A 153 -3.44 -8.72 6.72
N LEU A 154 -2.18 -8.77 6.29
CA LEU A 154 -1.65 -9.88 5.49
C LEU A 154 -1.71 -11.21 6.26
N ALA A 155 -1.34 -11.20 7.54
CA ALA A 155 -1.42 -12.39 8.38
C ALA A 155 -2.87 -12.88 8.52
N MET A 156 -3.82 -11.97 8.74
CA MET A 156 -5.25 -12.29 8.80
C MET A 156 -5.78 -12.80 7.45
N TRP A 157 -5.32 -12.20 6.34
CA TRP A 157 -5.67 -12.65 4.99
C TRP A 157 -5.19 -14.08 4.76
N ASN A 158 -3.92 -14.38 5.06
CA ASN A 158 -3.32 -15.71 4.93
C ASN A 158 -4.07 -16.74 5.80
N TYR A 159 -4.34 -16.40 7.05
CA TYR A 159 -5.11 -17.25 7.96
C TYR A 159 -6.51 -17.58 7.40
N SER A 160 -7.21 -16.56 6.91
CA SER A 160 -8.54 -16.73 6.33
C SER A 160 -8.52 -17.51 5.03
N GLN A 161 -7.51 -17.28 4.17
CA GLN A 161 -7.31 -18.01 2.93
C GLN A 161 -7.12 -19.50 3.18
N GLN A 162 -6.26 -19.86 4.13
CA GLN A 162 -6.00 -21.26 4.49
C GLN A 162 -7.22 -21.95 5.07
N ARG A 163 -8.00 -21.28 5.92
CA ARG A 163 -9.14 -21.90 6.60
C ARG A 163 -10.42 -21.94 5.77
N ASN A 164 -10.62 -20.94 4.92
CA ASN A 164 -11.91 -20.70 4.28
C ASN A 164 -11.82 -20.61 2.76
N GLY A 165 -10.61 -20.72 2.16
CA GLY A 165 -10.40 -20.48 0.75
C GLY A 165 -10.62 -19.03 0.31
N CYS A 166 -10.74 -18.09 1.26
CA CYS A 166 -11.05 -16.69 1.00
C CYS A 166 -10.34 -15.74 1.98
N GLY A 167 -9.23 -15.18 1.56
CA GLY A 167 -8.44 -14.25 2.37
C GLY A 167 -9.16 -12.96 2.72
N TRP A 168 -10.11 -12.52 1.91
CA TRP A 168 -10.83 -11.26 2.09
C TRP A 168 -12.05 -11.33 3.02
N ARG A 169 -12.36 -12.51 3.53
CA ARG A 169 -13.53 -12.73 4.41
C ARG A 169 -13.56 -11.85 5.66
N PRO A 170 -12.41 -11.55 6.35
CA PRO A 170 -12.40 -10.66 7.51
C PRO A 170 -13.01 -9.27 7.25
N TRP A 171 -12.94 -8.80 6.02
CA TRP A 171 -13.49 -7.50 5.60
C TRP A 171 -14.81 -7.63 4.84
N ALA A 172 -15.52 -8.75 4.94
CA ALA A 172 -16.77 -9.02 4.23
C ALA A 172 -16.67 -8.74 2.69
N THR A 173 -15.48 -8.88 2.12
CA THR A 173 -15.23 -8.62 0.70
C THR A 173 -15.28 -9.94 -0.07
N LYS A 174 -15.96 -9.93 -1.23
CA LYS A 174 -16.13 -11.12 -2.08
C LYS A 174 -14.76 -11.64 -2.54
N CYS A 175 -14.62 -12.97 -2.59
CA CYS A 175 -13.38 -13.62 -3.02
C CYS A 175 -13.29 -13.86 -4.54
N LYS A 176 -14.39 -13.61 -5.24
CA LYS A 176 -14.45 -13.70 -6.71
C LYS A 176 -14.44 -12.32 -7.34
#